data_acb447dda379046a8a9202f0a23c4cc4
#
_entry.id   acb447dda379046a8a9202f0a23c4cc4
#
_cell.length_a   1.000
_cell.length_b   1.000
_cell.length_c   1.000
_cell.angle_alpha   90.00
_cell.angle_beta   90.00
_cell.angle_gamma   90.00
#
_symmetry.space_group_name_H-M   'P 1'
#
loop_
_entity.id
_entity.type
_entity.pdbx_description
1 polymer ?
#
loop_
_entity_poly.entity_id
_entity_poly.type
_entity_poly.pdbx_seq_one_letter_code
_entity_poly.pdbx_strand_id
1 'polypeptide(L)'
;MSENNNQSLGDLFPDLGPEVPIISGVAHDNTESLATVRRVPNEPGLAAKVFTLLAEAGVNVDMIVQASASTGTADISFTVPGSAAAKVRDVLQEKQDELGYQSFDIDANVGKVAVVGVGMKTHSGLAAKFFNALSDEGVNVLMISTSEIRIAALVPLEQLQDAVRALHTAYGLDAEQVEAVVYGGTGR
;
A
#
# COMPACT_ATOMS: atom_id res chain seq x y z
N MET A 1 -6.97 -0.26 48.43
CA MET A 1 -6.36 -1.27 47.54
C MET A 1 -7.37 -1.62 46.48
N SER A 2 -7.25 -1.05 45.33
CA SER A 2 -8.14 -1.35 44.18
C SER A 2 -7.44 -2.40 43.34
N GLU A 3 -7.97 -3.61 43.35
CA GLU A 3 -7.55 -4.66 42.45
C GLU A 3 -7.98 -4.26 41.02
N ASN A 4 -6.99 -3.96 40.19
CA ASN A 4 -7.19 -3.79 38.75
C ASN A 4 -7.53 -5.17 38.17
N ASN A 5 -8.81 -5.40 37.97
CA ASN A 5 -9.31 -6.58 37.29
C ASN A 5 -9.09 -6.40 35.78
N ASN A 6 -7.88 -6.68 35.33
CA ASN A 6 -7.51 -6.64 33.90
C ASN A 6 -7.79 -8.01 33.27
N GLN A 7 -9.07 -8.45 33.34
CA GLN A 7 -9.51 -9.65 32.63
C GLN A 7 -9.60 -9.33 31.14
N SER A 8 -8.89 -10.08 30.32
CA SER A 8 -9.01 -9.99 28.87
C SER A 8 -10.37 -10.53 28.42
N LEU A 9 -10.86 -10.08 27.26
CA LEU A 9 -12.09 -10.63 26.67
C LEU A 9 -12.02 -12.16 26.50
N GLY A 10 -10.84 -12.73 26.26
CA GLY A 10 -10.62 -14.17 26.19
C GLY A 10 -10.79 -14.90 27.53
N ASP A 11 -10.55 -14.22 28.66
CA ASP A 11 -10.77 -14.78 30.01
C ASP A 11 -12.27 -14.81 30.39
N LEU A 12 -13.03 -13.87 29.80
CA LEU A 12 -14.49 -13.79 30.04
C LEU A 12 -15.27 -14.73 29.10
N PHE A 13 -14.70 -15.08 27.95
CA PHE A 13 -15.33 -15.92 26.93
C PHE A 13 -14.35 -17.00 26.43
N PRO A 14 -14.06 -18.02 27.22
CA PRO A 14 -13.08 -19.06 26.86
C PRO A 14 -13.45 -19.89 25.62
N ASP A 15 -14.71 -19.83 25.19
CA ASP A 15 -15.18 -20.49 23.97
C ASP A 15 -14.98 -19.65 22.71
N LEU A 16 -14.60 -18.38 22.84
CA LEU A 16 -14.09 -17.60 21.73
C LEU A 16 -12.60 -17.97 21.57
N GLY A 17 -12.32 -18.94 20.72
CA GLY A 17 -10.95 -19.26 20.32
C GLY A 17 -10.21 -17.98 19.84
N PRO A 18 -8.87 -18.03 19.70
CA PRO A 18 -8.11 -16.88 19.21
C PRO A 18 -8.77 -16.39 17.91
N GLU A 19 -9.00 -15.07 17.82
CA GLU A 19 -9.55 -14.47 16.59
C GLU A 19 -8.73 -14.96 15.40
N VAL A 20 -9.34 -15.84 14.60
CA VAL A 20 -8.72 -16.29 13.36
C VAL A 20 -8.84 -15.14 12.38
N PRO A 21 -7.75 -14.70 11.71
CA PRO A 21 -7.85 -13.65 10.72
C PRO A 21 -8.78 -14.11 9.60
N ILE A 22 -9.76 -13.29 9.28
CA ILE A 22 -10.67 -13.55 8.17
C ILE A 22 -10.14 -12.79 6.96
N ILE A 23 -9.61 -13.51 5.99
CA ILE A 23 -9.20 -12.95 4.71
C ILE A 23 -10.44 -12.90 3.81
N SER A 24 -10.83 -11.68 3.42
CA SER A 24 -12.02 -11.44 2.60
C SER A 24 -11.74 -11.62 1.12
N GLY A 25 -10.53 -11.37 0.66
CA GLY A 25 -10.19 -11.51 -0.74
C GLY A 25 -8.85 -10.86 -1.13
N VAL A 26 -8.55 -10.98 -2.41
CA VAL A 26 -7.43 -10.29 -3.08
C VAL A 26 -8.01 -9.20 -3.97
N ALA A 27 -7.58 -7.96 -3.74
CA ALA A 27 -7.89 -6.82 -4.61
C ALA A 27 -6.70 -6.54 -5.52
N HIS A 28 -6.95 -6.07 -6.74
CA HIS A 28 -5.88 -5.62 -7.63
C HIS A 28 -6.32 -4.41 -8.47
N ASP A 29 -5.33 -3.62 -8.91
CA ASP A 29 -5.55 -2.44 -9.75
C ASP A 29 -4.37 -2.29 -10.71
N ASN A 30 -4.66 -2.06 -11.98
CA ASN A 30 -3.69 -1.84 -13.05
C ASN A 30 -3.78 -0.44 -13.67
N THR A 31 -4.51 0.48 -13.03
CA THR A 31 -4.82 1.81 -13.57
C THR A 31 -4.00 2.93 -12.96
N GLU A 32 -3.14 2.63 -12.00
CA GLU A 32 -2.32 3.60 -11.30
C GLU A 32 -0.91 3.74 -11.91
N SER A 33 -0.29 4.86 -11.62
CA SER A 33 1.13 5.12 -11.86
C SER A 33 1.85 5.39 -10.55
N LEU A 34 3.12 5.00 -10.46
CA LEU A 34 3.99 5.28 -9.33
C LEU A 34 4.82 6.51 -9.63
N ALA A 35 4.68 7.55 -8.80
CA ALA A 35 5.57 8.70 -8.80
C ALA A 35 6.59 8.58 -7.67
N THR A 36 7.85 8.86 -7.95
CA THR A 36 8.93 8.89 -6.95
C THR A 36 9.68 10.20 -7.06
N VAL A 37 9.66 10.99 -6.00
CA VAL A 37 10.41 12.25 -5.87
C VAL A 37 11.62 11.99 -5.00
N ARG A 38 12.81 12.18 -5.54
CA ARG A 38 14.05 11.78 -4.89
C ARG A 38 14.79 12.96 -4.26
N ARG A 39 15.33 12.69 -3.08
CA ARG A 39 16.18 13.61 -2.33
C ARG A 39 15.53 14.97 -2.13
N VAL A 40 14.29 14.94 -1.65
CA VAL A 40 13.68 16.16 -1.12
C VAL A 40 14.32 16.50 0.23
N PRO A 41 14.48 17.79 0.60
CA PRO A 41 14.91 18.15 1.94
C PRO A 41 13.98 17.51 2.98
N ASN A 42 14.54 16.81 3.97
CA ASN A 42 13.74 16.20 5.03
C ASN A 42 13.47 17.21 6.15
N GLU A 43 12.57 18.13 5.86
CA GLU A 43 12.19 19.25 6.74
C GLU A 43 10.70 19.18 7.08
N PRO A 44 10.30 19.67 8.28
CA PRO A 44 8.89 19.77 8.63
C PRO A 44 8.11 20.59 7.58
N GLY A 45 6.99 20.04 7.12
CA GLY A 45 6.10 20.70 6.17
C GLY A 45 6.38 20.39 4.68
N LEU A 46 7.51 19.79 4.32
CA LEU A 46 7.79 19.54 2.90
C LEU A 46 6.84 18.51 2.28
N ALA A 47 6.57 17.40 2.97
CA ALA A 47 5.59 16.43 2.51
C ALA A 47 4.19 17.06 2.38
N ALA A 48 3.80 17.89 3.37
CA ALA A 48 2.54 18.64 3.30
C ALA A 48 2.49 19.52 2.05
N LYS A 49 3.59 20.19 1.71
CA LYS A 49 3.68 21.04 0.53
C LYS A 49 3.51 20.27 -0.78
N VAL A 50 4.20 19.13 -0.92
CA VAL A 50 4.07 18.25 -2.10
C VAL A 50 2.62 17.86 -2.30
N PHE A 51 1.97 17.32 -1.25
CA PHE A 51 0.59 16.82 -1.38
C PHE A 51 -0.46 17.92 -1.47
N THR A 52 -0.20 19.11 -0.91
CA THR A 52 -1.07 20.30 -1.12
C THR A 52 -1.06 20.72 -2.58
N LEU A 53 0.12 20.80 -3.20
CA LEU A 53 0.23 21.17 -4.62
C LEU A 53 -0.50 20.16 -5.53
N LEU A 54 -0.38 18.86 -5.23
CA LEU A 54 -1.12 17.83 -5.97
C LEU A 54 -2.63 17.93 -5.76
N ALA A 55 -3.07 18.19 -4.53
CA ALA A 55 -4.49 18.37 -4.21
C ALA A 55 -5.10 19.60 -4.90
N GLU A 56 -4.39 20.72 -4.92
CA GLU A 56 -4.77 21.93 -5.65
C GLU A 56 -4.88 21.71 -7.16
N ALA A 57 -4.06 20.80 -7.69
CA ALA A 57 -4.14 20.34 -9.07
C ALA A 57 -5.28 19.32 -9.32
N GLY A 58 -6.02 18.93 -8.28
CA GLY A 58 -7.09 17.93 -8.37
C GLY A 58 -6.60 16.50 -8.54
N VAL A 59 -5.39 16.18 -8.06
CA VAL A 59 -4.81 14.84 -8.12
C VAL A 59 -5.08 14.09 -6.83
N ASN A 60 -5.74 12.95 -6.93
CA ASN A 60 -5.88 12.00 -5.82
C ASN A 60 -4.62 11.14 -5.68
N VAL A 61 -4.21 10.92 -4.45
CA VAL A 61 -3.07 10.06 -4.10
C VAL A 61 -3.57 8.90 -3.25
N ASP A 62 -3.14 7.67 -3.54
CA ASP A 62 -3.58 6.49 -2.79
C ASP A 62 -2.51 6.00 -1.82
N MET A 63 -1.46 5.35 -2.31
CA MET A 63 -0.36 4.88 -1.46
C MET A 63 0.68 5.98 -1.32
N ILE A 64 1.20 6.18 -0.10
CA ILE A 64 2.29 7.12 0.17
C ILE A 64 3.33 6.41 1.03
N VAL A 65 4.59 6.44 0.59
CA VAL A 65 5.74 5.94 1.36
C VAL A 65 6.85 6.98 1.33
N GLN A 66 7.36 7.34 2.50
CA GLN A 66 8.52 8.21 2.64
C GLN A 66 9.65 7.46 3.32
N ALA A 67 10.83 7.52 2.73
CA ALA A 67 12.06 6.95 3.31
C ALA A 67 13.10 8.05 3.53
N SER A 68 13.46 8.27 4.80
CA SER A 68 14.50 9.24 5.18
C SER A 68 15.88 8.64 4.98
N ALA A 69 16.79 9.43 4.42
CA ALA A 69 18.21 9.10 4.35
C ALA A 69 19.01 9.83 5.44
N SER A 70 20.15 9.28 5.84
CA SER A 70 21.06 9.89 6.82
C SER A 70 21.68 11.22 6.35
N THR A 71 21.49 11.54 5.07
CA THR A 71 21.99 12.78 4.44
C THR A 71 21.09 14.01 4.66
N GLY A 72 20.03 13.90 5.46
CA GLY A 72 19.07 14.99 5.66
C GLY A 72 18.07 15.15 4.50
N THR A 73 17.96 14.14 3.66
CA THR A 73 16.99 14.09 2.56
C THR A 73 16.04 12.90 2.72
N ALA A 74 14.96 12.90 1.98
CA ALA A 74 14.02 11.79 1.89
C ALA A 74 13.60 11.52 0.44
N ASP A 75 13.23 10.31 0.16
CA ASP A 75 12.51 9.95 -1.05
C ASP A 75 11.03 9.80 -0.71
N ILE A 76 10.16 10.37 -1.53
CA ILE A 76 8.71 10.28 -1.39
C ILE A 76 8.16 9.55 -2.61
N SER A 77 7.56 8.40 -2.38
CA SER A 77 6.88 7.62 -3.43
C SER A 77 5.38 7.59 -3.17
N PHE A 78 4.60 7.76 -4.21
CA PHE A 78 3.14 7.73 -4.11
C PHE A 78 2.49 7.27 -5.41
N THR A 79 1.29 6.71 -5.30
CA THR A 79 0.51 6.30 -6.46
C THR A 79 -0.57 7.32 -6.79
N VAL A 80 -0.81 7.49 -8.08
CA VAL A 80 -1.83 8.37 -8.63
C VAL A 80 -2.57 7.64 -9.76
N PRO A 81 -3.81 8.03 -10.10
CA PRO A 81 -4.43 7.52 -11.31
C PRO A 81 -3.55 7.77 -12.52
N GLY A 82 -3.42 6.79 -13.42
CA GLY A 82 -2.61 6.92 -14.63
C GLY A 82 -3.04 8.11 -15.50
N SER A 83 -4.33 8.45 -15.49
CA SER A 83 -4.86 9.65 -16.16
C SER A 83 -4.35 10.98 -15.59
N ALA A 84 -3.87 10.97 -14.35
CA ALA A 84 -3.32 12.16 -13.69
C ALA A 84 -1.78 12.29 -13.84
N ALA A 85 -1.11 11.28 -14.39
CA ALA A 85 0.36 11.23 -14.47
C ALA A 85 0.97 12.46 -15.17
N ALA A 86 0.39 12.91 -16.28
CA ALA A 86 0.85 14.10 -16.98
C ALA A 86 0.74 15.37 -16.12
N LYS A 87 -0.37 15.53 -15.40
CA LYS A 87 -0.59 16.66 -14.49
C LYS A 87 0.40 16.63 -13.32
N VAL A 88 0.68 15.46 -12.74
CA VAL A 88 1.69 15.29 -11.70
C VAL A 88 3.06 15.72 -12.20
N ARG A 89 3.43 15.30 -13.41
CA ARG A 89 4.68 15.71 -14.06
C ARG A 89 4.79 17.23 -14.15
N ASP A 90 3.76 17.87 -14.66
CA ASP A 90 3.74 19.33 -14.85
C ASP A 90 3.89 20.06 -13.52
N VAL A 91 3.14 19.67 -12.49
CA VAL A 91 3.23 20.25 -11.15
C VAL A 91 4.63 20.10 -10.56
N LEU A 92 5.21 18.89 -10.62
CA LEU A 92 6.54 18.64 -10.07
C LEU A 92 7.61 19.44 -10.82
N GLN A 93 7.54 19.51 -12.15
CA GLN A 93 8.51 20.29 -12.95
C GLN A 93 8.43 21.79 -12.66
N GLU A 94 7.22 22.34 -12.59
CA GLU A 94 7.01 23.77 -12.30
C GLU A 94 7.52 24.15 -10.90
N LYS A 95 7.39 23.25 -9.94
CA LYS A 95 7.69 23.51 -8.52
C LYS A 95 9.05 22.94 -8.06
N GLN A 96 9.93 22.58 -8.97
CA GLN A 96 11.23 21.97 -8.64
C GLN A 96 12.04 22.84 -7.67
N ASP A 97 12.19 24.12 -7.96
CA ASP A 97 12.97 25.04 -7.12
C ASP A 97 12.36 25.21 -5.72
N GLU A 98 11.02 25.22 -5.66
CA GLU A 98 10.27 25.37 -4.42
C GLU A 98 10.34 24.12 -3.55
N LEU A 99 10.31 22.93 -4.16
CA LEU A 99 10.36 21.64 -3.48
C LEU A 99 11.79 21.17 -3.19
N GLY A 100 12.76 21.64 -3.93
CA GLY A 100 14.18 21.36 -3.72
C GLY A 100 14.60 19.90 -3.93
N TYR A 101 13.83 19.12 -4.66
CA TYR A 101 14.16 17.73 -4.96
C TYR A 101 15.26 17.63 -6.02
N GLN A 102 15.98 16.51 -6.04
CA GLN A 102 17.01 16.26 -7.04
C GLN A 102 16.43 15.79 -8.38
N SER A 103 15.52 14.83 -8.34
CA SER A 103 14.89 14.25 -9.52
C SER A 103 13.54 13.63 -9.17
N PHE A 104 12.74 13.37 -10.20
CA PHE A 104 11.55 12.52 -10.06
C PHE A 104 11.39 11.63 -11.29
N ASP A 105 10.67 10.55 -11.12
CA ASP A 105 10.17 9.71 -12.22
C ASP A 105 8.73 9.29 -11.97
N ILE A 106 8.05 8.94 -13.04
CA ILE A 106 6.69 8.42 -13.02
C ILE A 106 6.68 7.15 -13.86
N ASP A 107 6.33 6.02 -13.21
CA ASP A 107 6.24 4.71 -13.84
C ASP A 107 4.77 4.30 -13.97
N ALA A 108 4.33 4.11 -15.22
CA ALA A 108 2.98 3.65 -15.55
C ALA A 108 2.89 2.10 -15.63
N ASN A 109 4.02 1.40 -15.59
CA ASN A 109 4.07 -0.05 -15.73
C ASN A 109 4.06 -0.75 -14.37
N VAL A 110 3.13 -0.35 -13.53
CA VAL A 110 2.94 -0.91 -12.18
C VAL A 110 1.54 -1.44 -12.00
N GLY A 111 1.41 -2.47 -11.17
CA GLY A 111 0.15 -3.00 -10.71
C GLY A 111 0.12 -3.05 -9.19
N LYS A 112 -1.03 -2.81 -8.60
CA LYS A 112 -1.25 -2.94 -7.17
C LYS A 112 -1.99 -4.23 -6.88
N VAL A 113 -1.49 -5.01 -5.92
CA VAL A 113 -2.16 -6.19 -5.39
C VAL A 113 -2.26 -6.08 -3.88
N ALA A 114 -3.39 -6.47 -3.32
CA ALA A 114 -3.61 -6.41 -1.89
C ALA A 114 -4.42 -7.62 -1.38
N VAL A 115 -4.06 -8.08 -0.20
CA VAL A 115 -4.88 -9.00 0.59
C VAL A 115 -5.65 -8.16 1.60
N VAL A 116 -6.97 -8.34 1.62
CA VAL A 116 -7.91 -7.60 2.46
C VAL A 116 -8.55 -8.55 3.46
N GLY A 117 -8.68 -8.13 4.70
CA GLY A 117 -9.28 -8.95 5.75
C GLY A 117 -9.42 -8.21 7.06
N VAL A 118 -9.89 -8.92 8.08
CA VAL A 118 -9.96 -8.43 9.47
C VAL A 118 -9.04 -9.27 10.36
N GLY A 119 -8.62 -8.70 11.48
CA GLY A 119 -7.69 -9.38 12.42
C GLY A 119 -6.25 -9.46 11.94
N MET A 120 -5.88 -8.71 10.89
CA MET A 120 -4.53 -8.78 10.30
C MET A 120 -3.45 -8.23 11.24
N LYS A 121 -3.80 -7.29 12.13
CA LYS A 121 -2.88 -6.68 13.08
C LYS A 121 -2.46 -7.62 14.21
N THR A 122 -3.33 -8.55 14.59
CA THR A 122 -3.12 -9.45 15.73
C THR A 122 -2.44 -10.77 15.36
N HIS A 123 -2.24 -11.03 14.06
CA HIS A 123 -1.67 -12.28 13.57
C HIS A 123 -0.29 -12.04 12.95
N SER A 124 0.73 -12.38 13.72
CA SER A 124 2.11 -12.43 13.20
C SER A 124 2.20 -13.46 12.08
N GLY A 125 2.96 -13.16 11.07
CA GLY A 125 3.20 -14.08 9.94
C GLY A 125 2.31 -13.87 8.73
N LEU A 126 1.21 -13.10 8.80
CA LEU A 126 0.42 -12.78 7.61
C LEU A 126 1.23 -12.01 6.56
N ALA A 127 2.00 -11.02 6.99
CA ALA A 127 2.89 -10.30 6.10
C ALA A 127 3.98 -11.20 5.51
N ALA A 128 4.59 -12.06 6.34
CA ALA A 128 5.59 -13.03 5.86
C ALA A 128 5.00 -13.96 4.81
N LYS A 129 3.79 -14.46 5.04
CA LYS A 129 3.06 -15.30 4.08
C LYS A 129 2.81 -14.59 2.74
N PHE A 130 2.40 -13.29 2.81
CA PHE A 130 2.20 -12.46 1.64
C PHE A 130 3.46 -12.34 0.79
N PHE A 131 4.58 -11.95 1.41
CA PHE A 131 5.83 -11.75 0.68
C PHE A 131 6.49 -13.05 0.22
N ASN A 132 6.37 -14.13 1.00
CA ASN A 132 6.86 -15.45 0.56
C ASN A 132 6.10 -15.94 -0.67
N ALA A 133 4.78 -15.79 -0.70
CA ALA A 133 3.97 -16.17 -1.87
C ALA A 133 4.40 -15.42 -3.14
N LEU A 134 4.65 -14.12 -3.04
CA LEU A 134 5.16 -13.34 -4.18
C LEU A 134 6.57 -13.77 -4.58
N SER A 135 7.44 -14.01 -3.60
CA SER A 135 8.82 -14.43 -3.83
C SER A 135 8.91 -15.79 -4.52
N ASP A 136 8.09 -16.75 -4.10
CA ASP A 136 8.07 -18.10 -4.66
C ASP A 136 7.67 -18.11 -6.14
N GLU A 137 6.85 -17.15 -6.57
CA GLU A 137 6.47 -16.93 -7.97
C GLU A 137 7.42 -15.97 -8.72
N GLY A 138 8.51 -15.54 -8.09
CA GLY A 138 9.47 -14.64 -8.70
C GLY A 138 8.94 -13.22 -8.95
N VAL A 139 7.88 -12.82 -8.24
CA VAL A 139 7.29 -11.49 -8.34
C VAL A 139 8.12 -10.48 -7.57
N ASN A 140 8.58 -9.44 -8.25
CA ASN A 140 9.32 -8.36 -7.63
C ASN A 140 8.36 -7.36 -6.93
N VAL A 141 8.77 -6.84 -5.78
CA VAL A 141 8.01 -5.86 -5.01
C VAL A 141 8.65 -4.50 -5.12
N LEU A 142 7.90 -3.51 -5.61
CA LEU A 142 8.36 -2.14 -5.84
C LEU A 142 8.05 -1.22 -4.66
N MET A 143 6.93 -1.44 -3.98
CA MET A 143 6.47 -0.63 -2.86
C MET A 143 5.52 -1.45 -1.99
N ILE A 144 5.49 -1.17 -0.70
CA ILE A 144 4.70 -1.89 0.29
C ILE A 144 3.88 -0.89 1.09
N SER A 145 2.64 -1.23 1.40
CA SER A 145 1.80 -0.51 2.36
C SER A 145 0.95 -1.50 3.15
N THR A 146 0.83 -1.28 4.44
CA THR A 146 0.02 -2.12 5.33
C THR A 146 -0.91 -1.27 6.18
N SER A 147 -2.05 -1.86 6.54
CA SER A 147 -3.01 -1.31 7.49
C SER A 147 -3.61 -2.42 8.36
N GLU A 148 -4.55 -2.10 9.21
CA GLU A 148 -5.23 -3.11 10.06
C GLU A 148 -6.06 -4.12 9.26
N ILE A 149 -6.46 -3.76 8.04
CA ILE A 149 -7.35 -4.56 7.19
C ILE A 149 -6.73 -4.93 5.84
N ARG A 150 -5.50 -4.50 5.54
CA ARG A 150 -4.91 -4.67 4.21
C ARG A 150 -3.38 -4.78 4.26
N ILE A 151 -2.84 -5.71 3.47
CA ILE A 151 -1.43 -5.74 3.07
C ILE A 151 -1.41 -5.55 1.56
N ALA A 152 -0.72 -4.53 1.08
CA ALA A 152 -0.65 -4.18 -0.33
C ALA A 152 0.79 -4.05 -0.81
N ALA A 153 1.01 -4.41 -2.07
CA ALA A 153 2.28 -4.21 -2.77
C ALA A 153 2.04 -3.66 -4.17
N LEU A 154 2.96 -2.82 -4.62
CA LEU A 154 3.13 -2.54 -6.04
C LEU A 154 4.12 -3.53 -6.62
N VAL A 155 3.78 -4.05 -7.78
CA VAL A 155 4.58 -5.01 -8.55
C VAL A 155 4.70 -4.52 -10.00
N PRO A 156 5.66 -5.00 -10.79
CA PRO A 156 5.65 -4.75 -12.22
C PRO A 156 4.32 -5.18 -12.84
N LEU A 157 3.77 -4.36 -13.73
CA LEU A 157 2.45 -4.61 -14.32
C LEU A 157 2.35 -5.99 -14.98
N GLU A 158 3.41 -6.41 -15.65
CA GLU A 158 3.52 -7.72 -16.30
C GLU A 158 3.43 -8.91 -15.32
N GLN A 159 3.76 -8.69 -14.04
CA GLN A 159 3.72 -9.71 -12.98
C GLN A 159 2.43 -9.66 -12.13
N LEU A 160 1.53 -8.72 -12.40
CA LEU A 160 0.34 -8.52 -11.56
C LEU A 160 -0.55 -9.76 -11.50
N GLN A 161 -0.79 -10.44 -12.62
CA GLN A 161 -1.63 -11.63 -12.65
C GLN A 161 -1.01 -12.82 -11.90
N ASP A 162 0.31 -12.96 -11.97
CA ASP A 162 1.03 -13.98 -11.22
C ASP A 162 0.96 -13.70 -9.72
N ALA A 163 1.10 -12.43 -9.33
CA ALA A 163 0.93 -11.99 -7.95
C ALA A 163 -0.47 -12.28 -7.40
N VAL A 164 -1.52 -12.00 -8.18
CA VAL A 164 -2.90 -12.27 -7.79
C VAL A 164 -3.11 -13.77 -7.57
N ARG A 165 -2.68 -14.62 -8.50
CA ARG A 165 -2.80 -16.07 -8.36
C ARG A 165 -2.04 -16.62 -7.16
N ALA A 166 -0.80 -16.17 -6.97
CA ALA A 166 0.02 -16.58 -5.84
C ALA A 166 -0.66 -16.30 -4.49
N LEU A 167 -1.24 -15.12 -4.35
CA LEU A 167 -1.92 -14.72 -3.13
C LEU A 167 -3.25 -15.46 -2.94
N HIS A 168 -4.02 -15.69 -3.99
CA HIS A 168 -5.22 -16.53 -3.92
C HIS A 168 -4.89 -17.92 -3.35
N THR A 169 -3.90 -18.58 -3.92
CA THR A 169 -3.47 -19.90 -3.48
C THR A 169 -2.92 -19.87 -2.05
N ALA A 170 -2.06 -18.90 -1.73
CA ALA A 170 -1.45 -18.80 -0.42
C ALA A 170 -2.47 -18.63 0.72
N TYR A 171 -3.53 -17.88 0.47
CA TYR A 171 -4.57 -17.62 1.47
C TYR A 171 -5.79 -18.55 1.36
N GLY A 172 -5.71 -19.59 0.50
CA GLY A 172 -6.76 -20.61 0.40
C GLY A 172 -8.07 -20.11 -0.22
N LEU A 173 -8.00 -19.10 -1.09
CA LEU A 173 -9.15 -18.51 -1.74
C LEU A 173 -9.56 -19.24 -3.04
N ASP A 174 -8.78 -20.25 -3.45
CA ASP A 174 -9.05 -21.08 -4.64
C ASP A 174 -10.17 -22.11 -4.42
N ALA A 175 -10.56 -22.36 -3.18
CA ALA A 175 -11.64 -23.29 -2.85
C ALA A 175 -12.99 -22.59 -2.98
N GLU A 176 -13.93 -23.19 -3.67
CA GLU A 176 -15.31 -22.81 -4.07
C GLU A 176 -16.12 -21.94 -3.08
N GLN A 177 -15.61 -20.78 -2.66
CA GLN A 177 -16.40 -19.78 -1.93
C GLN A 177 -16.21 -18.41 -2.56
N VAL A 178 -17.26 -17.98 -3.21
CA VAL A 178 -17.56 -16.62 -3.71
C VAL A 178 -16.38 -15.64 -3.72
N GLU A 179 -15.75 -15.51 -4.86
CA GLU A 179 -14.77 -14.45 -5.13
C GLU A 179 -15.43 -13.08 -5.04
N ALA A 180 -15.09 -12.33 -4.01
CA ALA A 180 -15.34 -10.89 -4.02
C ALA A 180 -14.08 -10.21 -4.61
N VAL A 181 -13.98 -10.15 -5.92
CA VAL A 181 -12.99 -9.31 -6.59
C VAL A 181 -13.48 -7.88 -6.46
N VAL A 182 -12.88 -7.13 -5.56
CA VAL A 182 -13.12 -5.69 -5.45
C VAL A 182 -12.20 -4.99 -6.44
N TYR A 183 -12.72 -4.68 -7.61
CA TYR A 183 -12.06 -3.72 -8.49
C TYR A 183 -12.06 -2.36 -7.80
N GLY A 184 -10.91 -1.71 -7.75
CA GLY A 184 -10.80 -0.34 -7.27
C GLY A 184 -11.70 0.58 -8.10
N GLY A 185 -12.94 0.72 -7.65
CA GLY A 185 -13.87 1.66 -8.24
C GLY A 185 -13.37 3.07 -7.96
N THR A 186 -13.31 3.88 -9.00
CA THR A 186 -13.19 5.32 -8.88
C THR A 186 -14.24 5.83 -7.89
N GLY A 187 -13.78 6.15 -6.67
CA GLY A 187 -14.64 6.82 -5.70
C GLY A 187 -15.15 8.12 -6.31
N ARG A 188 -16.46 8.24 -6.38
CA ARG A 188 -17.12 9.50 -6.61
C ARG A 188 -17.15 10.31 -5.31
#